data_0da1db9619061776e14a48f43ee8d73c
#
_entry.id   0da1db9619061776e14a48f43ee8d73c
#
_cell.length_a   1.000
_cell.length_b   1.000
_cell.length_c   1.000
_cell.angle_alpha   90.00
_cell.angle_beta   90.00
_cell.angle_gamma   90.00
#
_symmetry.space_group_name_H-M   'P 1'
#
loop_
_entity.id
_entity.type
_entity.pdbx_description
1 polymer ?
#
loop_
_entity_poly.entity_id
_entity_poly.type
_entity_poly.pdbx_seq_one_letter_code
_entity_poly.pdbx_strand_id
1 'polypeptide(L)'
;PISIKKRAERTSHRRRNGNQIHTLKVFGIFLSRNYFLPIAVFAFAFAMPIIMFLFNLGNNTERSTVANYLAKNTKKDETIYVYDSSAKIYLESGRKAASQFVLPELNTAKSSHQKALSDTIIQDSAQYIVVQQDTQLPSDVKSTLSKNYKKAPLKGVERYTVYVLK
;
A
#
# COMPACT_ATOMS: atom_id res chain seq x y z
N PRO A 1 4.82 70.69 -7.10
CA PRO A 1 5.55 69.42 -7.22
C PRO A 1 4.72 68.20 -6.81
N ILE A 2 3.66 68.36 -5.98
CA ILE A 2 2.86 67.24 -5.44
C ILE A 2 1.93 66.60 -6.49
N SER A 3 1.49 67.36 -7.50
CA SER A 3 0.55 66.87 -8.52
C SER A 3 1.12 65.81 -9.47
N ILE A 4 2.43 65.89 -9.78
CA ILE A 4 3.07 64.97 -10.75
C ILE A 4 3.29 63.58 -10.16
N LYS A 5 3.63 63.49 -8.87
CA LYS A 5 3.83 62.21 -8.17
C LYS A 5 2.53 61.39 -8.08
N LYS A 6 1.41 62.02 -7.76
CA LYS A 6 0.09 61.33 -7.72
C LYS A 6 -0.37 60.81 -9.08
N ARG A 7 0.04 61.44 -10.18
CA ARG A 7 -0.33 61.03 -11.55
C ARG A 7 0.51 59.81 -11.99
N ALA A 8 1.76 59.73 -11.59
CA ALA A 8 2.64 58.57 -11.86
C ALA A 8 2.22 57.31 -11.08
N GLU A 9 1.81 57.47 -9.82
CA GLU A 9 1.32 56.32 -9.03
C GLU A 9 0.00 55.76 -9.57
N ARG A 10 -0.93 56.63 -10.00
CA ARG A 10 -2.20 56.18 -10.62
C ARG A 10 -1.99 55.42 -11.94
N THR A 11 -0.99 55.79 -12.74
CA THR A 11 -0.68 55.13 -14.01
C THR A 11 0.02 53.79 -13.76
N SER A 12 0.85 53.67 -12.73
CA SER A 12 1.52 52.39 -12.38
C SER A 12 0.54 51.36 -11.83
N HIS A 13 -0.40 51.78 -10.98
CA HIS A 13 -1.46 50.88 -10.48
C HIS A 13 -2.41 50.42 -11.58
N ARG A 14 -2.74 51.27 -12.56
CA ARG A 14 -3.61 50.92 -13.69
C ARG A 14 -2.93 49.97 -14.66
N ARG A 15 -1.61 50.05 -14.87
CA ARG A 15 -0.83 49.08 -15.67
C ARG A 15 -0.70 47.72 -14.98
N ARG A 16 -0.51 47.70 -13.66
CA ARG A 16 -0.38 46.47 -12.89
C ARG A 16 -1.69 45.65 -12.86
N ASN A 17 -2.83 46.34 -12.69
CA ASN A 17 -4.15 45.68 -12.78
C ASN A 17 -4.49 45.24 -14.21
N GLY A 18 -4.09 45.98 -15.24
CA GLY A 18 -4.31 45.60 -16.62
C GLY A 18 -3.62 44.27 -16.99
N ASN A 19 -2.39 44.07 -16.53
CA ASN A 19 -1.63 42.84 -16.79
C ASN A 19 -2.22 41.63 -16.04
N GLN A 20 -2.69 41.81 -14.80
CA GLN A 20 -3.34 40.71 -14.07
C GLN A 20 -4.67 40.28 -14.72
N ILE A 21 -5.47 41.25 -15.15
CA ILE A 21 -6.75 40.98 -15.83
C ILE A 21 -6.52 40.28 -17.19
N HIS A 22 -5.44 40.65 -17.89
CA HIS A 22 -5.10 40.05 -19.17
C HIS A 22 -4.64 38.58 -18.98
N THR A 23 -3.83 38.32 -17.96
CA THR A 23 -3.38 36.93 -17.63
C THR A 23 -4.55 36.06 -17.20
N LEU A 24 -5.46 36.57 -16.37
CA LEU A 24 -6.66 35.83 -15.98
C LEU A 24 -7.62 35.59 -17.15
N LYS A 25 -7.77 36.53 -18.09
CA LYS A 25 -8.56 36.33 -19.32
C LYS A 25 -7.95 35.29 -20.24
N VAL A 26 -6.64 35.31 -20.45
CA VAL A 26 -5.93 34.29 -21.26
C VAL A 26 -6.06 32.91 -20.64
N PHE A 27 -5.95 32.80 -19.32
CA PHE A 27 -6.14 31.54 -18.60
C PHE A 27 -7.60 31.05 -18.67
N GLY A 28 -8.57 31.97 -18.56
CA GLY A 28 -9.99 31.65 -18.73
C GLY A 28 -10.33 31.17 -20.13
N ILE A 29 -9.75 31.79 -21.16
CA ILE A 29 -9.94 31.39 -22.57
C ILE A 29 -9.27 30.03 -22.83
N PHE A 30 -8.12 29.76 -22.23
CA PHE A 30 -7.44 28.46 -22.30
C PHE A 30 -8.27 27.35 -21.66
N LEU A 31 -8.89 27.62 -20.50
CA LEU A 31 -9.78 26.69 -19.82
C LEU A 31 -11.12 26.48 -20.57
N SER A 32 -11.65 27.52 -21.21
CA SER A 32 -12.93 27.46 -21.94
C SER A 32 -12.83 26.77 -23.31
N ARG A 33 -11.63 26.67 -23.86
CA ARG A 33 -11.40 26.05 -25.16
C ARG A 33 -11.10 24.57 -24.94
N ASN A 34 -12.09 23.73 -24.87
CA ASN A 34 -12.14 22.23 -24.91
C ASN A 34 -10.84 21.41 -24.66
N TYR A 35 -9.71 22.05 -24.33
CA TYR A 35 -8.43 21.40 -24.05
C TYR A 35 -8.26 20.95 -22.58
N PHE A 36 -9.11 21.46 -21.68
CA PHE A 36 -9.05 21.08 -20.26
C PHE A 36 -9.29 19.58 -20.06
N LEU A 37 -10.28 19.06 -20.77
CA LEU A 37 -10.67 17.65 -20.64
C LEU A 37 -9.56 16.70 -21.12
N PRO A 38 -8.96 16.86 -22.31
CA PRO A 38 -7.84 16.00 -22.71
C PRO A 38 -6.59 16.20 -21.82
N ILE A 39 -6.31 17.41 -21.35
CA ILE A 39 -5.17 17.64 -20.42
C ILE A 39 -5.43 16.97 -19.08
N ALA A 40 -6.64 17.05 -18.54
CA ALA A 40 -7.01 16.36 -17.30
C ALA A 40 -6.92 14.84 -17.44
N VAL A 41 -7.41 14.28 -18.54
CA VAL A 41 -7.32 12.84 -18.83
C VAL A 41 -5.85 12.42 -18.95
N PHE A 42 -5.02 13.19 -19.62
CA PHE A 42 -3.60 12.92 -19.78
C PHE A 42 -2.87 12.96 -18.43
N ALA A 43 -3.13 14.00 -17.63
CA ALA A 43 -2.56 14.12 -16.28
C ALA A 43 -2.98 12.95 -15.38
N PHE A 44 -4.23 12.52 -15.43
CA PHE A 44 -4.73 11.37 -14.68
C PHE A 44 -4.08 10.06 -15.14
N ALA A 45 -3.92 9.88 -16.46
CA ALA A 45 -3.31 8.69 -17.04
C ALA A 45 -1.85 8.49 -16.58
N PHE A 46 -1.11 9.57 -16.34
CA PHE A 46 0.26 9.51 -15.83
C PHE A 46 0.34 9.51 -14.30
N ALA A 47 -0.56 10.24 -13.60
CA ALA A 47 -0.54 10.31 -12.15
C ALA A 47 -0.89 8.97 -11.49
N MET A 48 -1.88 8.24 -12.02
CA MET A 48 -2.33 6.98 -11.45
C MET A 48 -1.26 5.88 -11.39
N PRO A 49 -0.52 5.58 -12.47
CA PRO A 49 0.59 4.62 -12.41
C PRO A 49 1.68 5.02 -11.41
N ILE A 50 2.00 6.31 -11.31
CA ILE A 50 3.01 6.82 -10.36
C ILE A 50 2.54 6.61 -8.93
N ILE A 51 1.29 6.94 -8.62
CA ILE A 51 0.70 6.74 -7.30
C ILE A 51 0.69 5.25 -6.95
N MET A 52 0.24 4.38 -7.87
CA MET A 52 0.26 2.92 -7.66
C MET A 52 1.68 2.38 -7.45
N PHE A 53 2.66 2.89 -8.19
CA PHE A 53 4.06 2.50 -8.02
C PHE A 53 4.59 2.89 -6.64
N LEU A 54 4.30 4.11 -6.15
CA LEU A 54 4.69 4.55 -4.81
C LEU A 54 4.03 3.72 -3.70
N PHE A 55 2.76 3.37 -3.83
CA PHE A 55 2.08 2.47 -2.90
C PHE A 55 2.70 1.06 -2.88
N ASN A 56 3.05 0.54 -4.05
CA ASN A 56 3.70 -0.78 -4.15
C ASN A 56 5.12 -0.79 -3.56
N LEU A 57 5.86 0.32 -3.66
CA LEU A 57 7.18 0.44 -3.03
C LEU A 57 7.08 0.30 -1.50
N GLY A 58 6.13 0.98 -0.86
CA GLY A 58 5.91 0.88 0.58
C GLY A 58 5.58 -0.56 1.00
N ASN A 59 4.64 -1.20 0.32
CA ASN A 59 4.27 -2.60 0.58
C ASN A 59 5.44 -3.57 0.41
N ASN A 60 6.29 -3.34 -0.57
CA ASN A 60 7.46 -4.17 -0.81
C ASN A 60 8.49 -4.07 0.30
N THR A 61 8.69 -2.88 0.87
CA THR A 61 9.66 -2.65 1.97
C THR A 61 9.23 -3.39 3.24
N GLU A 62 7.95 -3.34 3.61
CA GLU A 62 7.45 -4.06 4.77
C GLU A 62 7.52 -5.58 4.59
N ARG A 63 7.16 -6.10 3.40
CA ARG A 63 7.32 -7.53 3.07
C ARG A 63 8.75 -8.00 3.21
N SER A 64 9.71 -7.22 2.69
CA SER A 64 11.13 -7.53 2.81
C SER A 64 11.61 -7.49 4.26
N THR A 65 11.09 -6.57 5.08
CA THR A 65 11.39 -6.50 6.52
C THR A 65 10.89 -7.74 7.25
N VAL A 66 9.65 -8.16 6.97
CA VAL A 66 9.07 -9.41 7.52
C VAL A 66 9.85 -10.63 7.05
N ALA A 67 10.17 -10.71 5.76
CA ALA A 67 10.94 -11.83 5.20
C ALA A 67 12.34 -11.96 5.85
N ASN A 68 13.03 -10.84 6.02
CA ASN A 68 14.33 -10.79 6.70
C ASN A 68 14.24 -11.20 8.18
N TYR A 69 13.16 -10.78 8.86
CA TYR A 69 12.92 -11.22 10.24
C TYR A 69 12.75 -12.74 10.32
N LEU A 70 11.92 -13.30 9.45
CA LEU A 70 11.70 -14.75 9.37
C LEU A 70 12.99 -15.50 9.02
N ALA A 71 13.74 -15.02 8.02
CA ALA A 71 15.02 -15.62 7.65
C ALA A 71 16.03 -15.70 8.79
N LYS A 72 16.01 -14.70 9.69
CA LYS A 72 16.92 -14.65 10.86
C LYS A 72 16.42 -15.50 12.03
N ASN A 73 15.13 -15.67 12.21
CA ASN A 73 14.53 -16.30 13.39
C ASN A 73 14.00 -17.71 13.13
N THR A 74 14.13 -18.23 11.91
CA THR A 74 13.71 -19.59 11.55
C THR A 74 14.85 -20.38 10.92
N LYS A 75 14.84 -21.70 11.08
CA LYS A 75 15.75 -22.59 10.37
C LYS A 75 15.30 -22.78 8.92
N LYS A 76 16.19 -23.23 8.03
CA LYS A 76 15.88 -23.41 6.60
C LYS A 76 14.81 -24.47 6.31
N ASP A 77 14.69 -25.44 7.19
CA ASP A 77 13.72 -26.55 7.10
C ASP A 77 12.38 -26.24 7.77
N GLU A 78 12.30 -25.17 8.56
CA GLU A 78 11.07 -24.74 9.19
C GLU A 78 10.07 -24.18 8.16
N THR A 79 8.80 -24.51 8.36
CA THR A 79 7.71 -24.03 7.52
C THR A 79 7.07 -22.79 8.13
N ILE A 80 6.67 -21.88 7.26
CA ILE A 80 5.91 -20.69 7.62
C ILE A 80 4.57 -20.67 6.89
N TYR A 81 3.65 -19.91 7.42
CA TYR A 81 2.39 -19.64 6.73
C TYR A 81 2.17 -18.16 6.58
N VAL A 82 1.76 -17.70 5.39
CA VAL A 82 1.61 -16.28 5.09
C VAL A 82 0.22 -16.02 4.49
N TYR A 83 -0.57 -15.22 5.20
CA TYR A 83 -1.81 -14.62 4.70
C TYR A 83 -1.48 -13.29 4.02
N ASP A 84 -1.11 -13.33 2.75
CA ASP A 84 -0.81 -12.19 1.89
C ASP A 84 -1.24 -12.52 0.46
N SER A 85 -1.49 -11.50 -0.32
CA SER A 85 -1.76 -11.59 -1.77
C SER A 85 -0.52 -11.90 -2.62
N SER A 86 0.67 -11.99 -2.00
CA SER A 86 1.96 -12.17 -2.67
C SER A 86 2.80 -13.27 -2.04
N ALA A 87 3.46 -14.08 -2.88
CA ALA A 87 4.43 -15.07 -2.44
C ALA A 87 5.82 -14.49 -2.09
N LYS A 88 5.99 -13.18 -2.13
CA LYS A 88 7.29 -12.51 -1.95
C LYS A 88 7.95 -12.83 -0.61
N ILE A 89 7.17 -12.90 0.47
CA ILE A 89 7.70 -13.23 1.81
C ILE A 89 8.33 -14.64 1.81
N TYR A 90 7.73 -15.62 1.15
CA TYR A 90 8.32 -16.96 1.02
C TYR A 90 9.62 -16.92 0.22
N LEU A 91 9.62 -16.21 -0.92
CA LEU A 91 10.78 -16.12 -1.80
C LEU A 91 11.96 -15.44 -1.12
N GLU A 92 11.75 -14.32 -0.46
CA GLU A 92 12.81 -13.55 0.18
C GLU A 92 13.28 -14.16 1.50
N SER A 93 12.40 -14.79 2.27
CA SER A 93 12.80 -15.53 3.48
C SER A 93 13.49 -16.86 3.17
N GLY A 94 13.28 -17.41 1.97
CA GLY A 94 13.76 -18.74 1.59
C GLY A 94 13.14 -19.86 2.41
N ARG A 95 11.91 -19.66 2.93
CA ARG A 95 11.18 -20.65 3.75
C ARG A 95 10.10 -21.33 2.95
N LYS A 96 9.82 -22.59 3.30
CA LYS A 96 8.76 -23.38 2.67
C LYS A 96 7.41 -23.00 3.27
N ALA A 97 6.37 -23.09 2.44
CA ALA A 97 5.00 -22.94 2.93
C ALA A 97 4.59 -24.17 3.73
N ALA A 98 3.90 -23.95 4.85
CA ALA A 98 3.31 -25.02 5.66
C ALA A 98 2.09 -25.67 4.97
N SER A 99 1.51 -25.02 3.97
CA SER A 99 0.36 -25.50 3.21
C SER A 99 0.67 -25.52 1.72
N GLN A 100 -0.04 -26.38 0.99
CA GLN A 100 -0.06 -26.36 -0.48
C GLN A 100 -0.67 -25.09 -1.06
N PHE A 101 -1.41 -24.33 -0.26
CA PHE A 101 -2.03 -23.05 -0.65
C PHE A 101 -1.14 -21.88 -0.26
N VAL A 102 -0.23 -21.51 -1.13
CA VAL A 102 0.74 -20.42 -0.91
C VAL A 102 0.07 -19.04 -0.89
N LEU A 103 -1.00 -18.88 -1.66
CA LEU A 103 -1.76 -17.63 -1.77
C LEU A 103 -3.21 -17.85 -1.33
N PRO A 104 -3.53 -17.63 -0.04
CA PRO A 104 -4.86 -17.92 0.50
C PRO A 104 -5.98 -17.18 -0.22
N GLU A 105 -5.78 -15.92 -0.57
CA GLU A 105 -6.82 -15.10 -1.23
C GLU A 105 -7.26 -15.67 -2.58
N LEU A 106 -6.34 -16.24 -3.36
CA LEU A 106 -6.66 -16.84 -4.66
C LEU A 106 -7.34 -18.21 -4.55
N ASN A 107 -7.17 -18.89 -3.42
CA ASN A 107 -7.66 -20.24 -3.23
C ASN A 107 -8.94 -20.34 -2.38
N THR A 108 -9.41 -19.23 -1.81
CA THR A 108 -10.60 -19.20 -0.95
C THR A 108 -11.93 -19.24 -1.71
N ALA A 109 -11.91 -19.20 -3.03
CA ALA A 109 -13.13 -19.30 -3.86
C ALA A 109 -13.89 -20.62 -3.67
N LYS A 110 -13.21 -21.71 -3.22
CA LYS A 110 -13.85 -22.99 -2.89
C LYS A 110 -13.84 -23.20 -1.37
N SER A 111 -15.00 -23.50 -0.80
CA SER A 111 -15.15 -23.77 0.65
C SER A 111 -14.28 -24.94 1.14
N SER A 112 -14.06 -25.96 0.30
CA SER A 112 -13.15 -27.07 0.61
C SER A 112 -11.70 -26.63 0.78
N HIS A 113 -11.23 -25.67 -0.04
CA HIS A 113 -9.88 -25.13 0.07
C HIS A 113 -9.75 -24.25 1.31
N GLN A 114 -10.77 -23.46 1.63
CA GLN A 114 -10.79 -22.66 2.84
C GLN A 114 -10.72 -23.52 4.10
N LYS A 115 -11.44 -24.65 4.13
CA LYS A 115 -11.38 -25.61 5.23
C LYS A 115 -9.98 -26.24 5.35
N ALA A 116 -9.40 -26.73 4.25
CA ALA A 116 -8.07 -27.32 4.25
C ALA A 116 -6.98 -26.33 4.72
N LEU A 117 -7.16 -25.05 4.40
CA LEU A 117 -6.30 -23.98 4.83
C LEU A 117 -6.39 -23.74 6.35
N SER A 118 -7.62 -23.66 6.87
CA SER A 118 -7.88 -23.54 8.30
C SER A 118 -7.36 -24.72 9.08
N ASP A 119 -7.56 -25.94 8.57
CA ASP A 119 -7.07 -27.18 9.20
C ASP A 119 -5.55 -27.20 9.31
N THR A 120 -4.82 -26.69 8.31
CA THR A 120 -3.34 -26.56 8.35
C THR A 120 -2.86 -25.70 9.51
N ILE A 121 -3.58 -24.61 9.82
CA ILE A 121 -3.24 -23.71 10.92
C ILE A 121 -3.67 -24.29 12.26
N ILE A 122 -4.86 -24.89 12.31
CA ILE A 122 -5.41 -25.51 13.53
C ILE A 122 -4.53 -26.67 14.02
N GLN A 123 -3.86 -27.38 13.10
CA GLN A 123 -2.94 -28.48 13.40
C GLN A 123 -1.53 -28.01 13.82
N ASP A 124 -1.33 -26.69 14.02
CA ASP A 124 -0.05 -26.09 14.44
C ASP A 124 1.15 -26.50 13.56
N SER A 125 0.92 -26.68 12.26
CA SER A 125 1.95 -27.14 11.33
C SER A 125 2.95 -26.05 10.92
N ALA A 126 2.73 -24.80 11.32
CA ALA A 126 3.59 -23.67 11.02
C ALA A 126 4.14 -23.03 12.29
N GLN A 127 5.46 -22.94 12.40
CA GLN A 127 6.13 -22.26 13.52
C GLN A 127 5.85 -20.76 13.52
N TYR A 128 5.72 -20.16 12.34
CA TYR A 128 5.45 -18.74 12.17
C TYR A 128 4.27 -18.55 11.22
N ILE A 129 3.38 -17.64 11.61
CA ILE A 129 2.23 -17.25 10.78
C ILE A 129 2.31 -15.72 10.58
N VAL A 130 2.30 -15.29 9.34
CA VAL A 130 2.26 -13.86 8.97
C VAL A 130 0.86 -13.54 8.46
N VAL A 131 0.28 -12.47 8.97
CA VAL A 131 -1.05 -12.02 8.57
C VAL A 131 -0.98 -10.57 8.15
N GLN A 132 -1.42 -10.27 6.94
CA GLN A 132 -1.66 -8.92 6.48
C GLN A 132 -2.91 -8.35 7.19
N GLN A 133 -2.86 -7.10 7.66
CA GLN A 133 -3.93 -6.52 8.50
C GLN A 133 -5.31 -6.48 7.82
N ASP A 134 -5.34 -6.26 6.51
CA ASP A 134 -6.58 -6.15 5.74
C ASP A 134 -7.22 -7.53 5.42
N THR A 135 -6.57 -8.63 5.80
CA THR A 135 -7.05 -9.98 5.51
C THR A 135 -8.15 -10.40 6.47
N GLN A 136 -9.30 -10.80 5.93
CA GLN A 136 -10.39 -11.37 6.72
C GLN A 136 -10.08 -12.84 7.04
N LEU A 137 -9.63 -13.09 8.26
CA LEU A 137 -9.40 -14.47 8.74
C LEU A 137 -10.71 -15.10 9.21
N PRO A 138 -10.90 -16.42 8.94
CA PRO A 138 -11.95 -17.22 9.54
C PRO A 138 -11.92 -17.19 11.08
N SER A 139 -13.07 -17.39 11.71
CA SER A 139 -13.21 -17.29 13.18
C SER A 139 -12.42 -18.36 13.94
N ASP A 140 -12.35 -19.56 13.41
CA ASP A 140 -11.58 -20.70 13.93
C ASP A 140 -10.07 -20.41 13.89
N VAL A 141 -9.59 -19.85 12.79
CA VAL A 141 -8.19 -19.43 12.65
C VAL A 141 -7.85 -18.32 13.65
N LYS A 142 -8.72 -17.31 13.80
CA LYS A 142 -8.52 -16.24 14.80
C LYS A 142 -8.44 -16.80 16.22
N SER A 143 -9.32 -17.75 16.55
CA SER A 143 -9.32 -18.44 17.84
C SER A 143 -8.01 -19.19 18.08
N THR A 144 -7.55 -19.96 17.11
CA THR A 144 -6.28 -20.72 17.18
C THR A 144 -5.09 -19.81 17.33
N LEU A 145 -5.01 -18.71 16.53
CA LEU A 145 -3.94 -17.72 16.66
C LEU A 145 -3.88 -17.11 18.07
N SER A 146 -5.02 -16.79 18.66
CA SER A 146 -5.05 -16.20 20.00
C SER A 146 -4.66 -17.21 21.11
N LYS A 147 -5.01 -18.47 20.94
CA LYS A 147 -4.71 -19.55 21.89
C LYS A 147 -3.25 -20.00 21.82
N ASN A 148 -2.80 -20.39 20.63
CA ASN A 148 -1.57 -21.14 20.43
C ASN A 148 -0.37 -20.29 20.04
N TYR A 149 -0.62 -19.06 19.56
CA TYR A 149 0.42 -18.19 19.06
C TYR A 149 0.54 -16.89 19.89
N LYS A 150 1.71 -16.27 19.85
CA LYS A 150 1.98 -14.94 20.40
C LYS A 150 2.44 -14.01 19.28
N LYS A 151 2.12 -12.73 19.39
CA LYS A 151 2.59 -11.71 18.43
C LYS A 151 4.10 -11.45 18.64
N ALA A 152 4.85 -11.49 17.56
CA ALA A 152 6.26 -11.08 17.57
C ALA A 152 6.35 -9.55 17.53
N PRO A 153 7.26 -8.93 18.32
CA PRO A 153 7.47 -7.49 18.30
C PRO A 153 8.28 -7.10 17.06
N LEU A 154 7.62 -6.71 15.97
CA LEU A 154 8.26 -6.12 14.81
C LEU A 154 8.09 -4.60 14.83
N LYS A 155 9.22 -3.87 14.79
CA LYS A 155 9.20 -2.40 14.68
C LYS A 155 9.19 -1.99 13.20
N GLY A 156 8.43 -0.95 12.87
CA GLY A 156 8.39 -0.38 11.52
C GLY A 156 7.63 -1.21 10.49
N VAL A 157 6.75 -2.11 10.94
CA VAL A 157 5.84 -2.89 10.10
C VAL A 157 4.44 -2.67 10.63
N GLU A 158 3.63 -1.95 9.87
CA GLU A 158 2.27 -1.61 10.27
C GLU A 158 1.23 -2.54 9.64
N ARG A 159 1.50 -3.01 8.42
CA ARG A 159 0.56 -3.81 7.62
C ARG A 159 0.60 -5.31 7.90
N TYR A 160 1.59 -5.79 8.64
CA TYR A 160 1.77 -7.21 8.91
C TYR A 160 1.88 -7.48 10.39
N THR A 161 1.24 -8.54 10.83
CA THR A 161 1.44 -9.11 12.16
C THR A 161 2.07 -10.49 12.02
N VAL A 162 3.20 -10.68 12.69
CA VAL A 162 3.88 -11.99 12.75
C VAL A 162 3.48 -12.67 14.05
N TYR A 163 3.00 -13.90 13.93
CA TYR A 163 2.65 -14.76 15.04
C TYR A 163 3.67 -15.89 15.15
N VAL A 164 4.06 -16.23 16.36
CA VAL A 164 5.01 -17.29 16.68
C VAL A 164 4.32 -18.30 17.59
N LEU A 165 4.46 -19.59 17.32
CA LEU A 165 3.94 -20.66 18.17
C LEU A 165 4.49 -20.50 19.59
N LYS A 166 3.64 -20.71 20.61
CA LYS A 166 4.00 -20.54 22.04
C LYS A 166 4.91 -21.65 22.53
#